data_fb1a6d009dd4654192c6265e8b983084
#
_entry.id   fb1a6d009dd4654192c6265e8b983084
#
_cell.length_a   1.000
_cell.length_b   1.000
_cell.length_c   1.000
_cell.angle_alpha   90.00
_cell.angle_beta   90.00
_cell.angle_gamma   90.00
#
_symmetry.space_group_name_H-M   'P 1'
#
loop_
_entity.id
_entity.type
_entity.pdbx_description
1 polymer ?
#
loop_
_entity_poly.entity_id
_entity_poly.type
_entity_poly.pdbx_seq_one_letter_code
_entity_poly.pdbx_strand_id
1 'polypeptide(L)'
;MKKEQKIEILAPAGSYECFHAAIQAGADAVYAAGARFGARAYADNFSQDELLRAIREAHLHDRRFYLTVNTLLKDEELADLYDYLAPLYACGLDAVIVQDIGVFSFIRQHFPEMDLHASTQMTLTNSLGAKFLEQEGAARIVPSRELSLNEIRKIHQDTNLEIECFVHGALCYCYSGQCLLSSMIGGRSGNRGQCAQPCRLPYTADGKQKYYLSLKDICTLELIPDLIEAGIDSFKIEGRMKKPEYVAGVTSMYRKYVDLYLRNGRDHFSVSDQDREMLMDLYNRGNSHTGYYLRQNGRDKPTGREASAVAD
;
A
#
# COMPACT_ATOMS: atom_id res chain seq x y z
N MET A 1 -20.82 -24.65 -1.43
CA MET A 1 -20.43 -23.85 -0.26
C MET A 1 -19.76 -22.60 -0.79
N LYS A 2 -20.29 -21.40 -0.52
CA LYS A 2 -19.54 -20.16 -0.81
C LYS A 2 -18.28 -20.21 0.04
N LYS A 3 -17.08 -20.05 -0.58
CA LYS A 3 -15.84 -19.81 0.18
C LYS A 3 -16.13 -18.64 1.12
N GLU A 4 -15.86 -18.83 2.40
CA GLU A 4 -15.95 -17.73 3.38
C GLU A 4 -15.07 -16.58 2.87
N GLN A 5 -15.69 -15.45 2.59
CA GLN A 5 -14.97 -14.29 2.02
C GLN A 5 -14.05 -13.75 3.11
N LYS A 6 -12.77 -14.04 3.01
CA LYS A 6 -11.76 -13.53 3.93
C LYS A 6 -11.11 -12.29 3.31
N ILE A 7 -11.17 -11.17 4.01
CA ILE A 7 -10.49 -9.92 3.63
C ILE A 7 -9.21 -9.80 4.44
N GLU A 8 -8.09 -9.68 3.75
CA GLU A 8 -6.78 -9.49 4.37
C GLU A 8 -6.60 -8.04 4.82
N ILE A 9 -6.20 -7.83 6.07
CA ILE A 9 -5.69 -6.54 6.56
C ILE A 9 -4.17 -6.59 6.47
N LEU A 10 -3.61 -5.80 5.55
CA LEU A 10 -2.17 -5.72 5.30
C LEU A 10 -1.58 -4.47 5.97
N ALA A 11 -0.88 -4.68 7.07
CA ALA A 11 -0.32 -3.62 7.88
C ALA A 11 1.14 -3.29 7.52
N PRO A 12 1.57 -2.01 7.64
CA PRO A 12 2.95 -1.62 7.42
C PRO A 12 3.84 -1.93 8.63
N ALA A 13 5.08 -2.36 8.39
CA ALA A 13 6.12 -2.39 9.40
C ALA A 13 7.38 -1.67 8.89
N GLY A 14 7.70 -0.54 9.51
CA GLY A 14 8.94 0.19 9.28
C GLY A 14 10.04 -0.16 10.28
N SER A 15 9.67 -0.82 11.39
CA SER A 15 10.56 -1.33 12.43
C SER A 15 9.98 -2.62 13.02
N TYR A 16 10.79 -3.31 13.81
CA TYR A 16 10.35 -4.53 14.49
C TYR A 16 9.23 -4.26 15.51
N GLU A 17 9.24 -3.10 16.16
CA GLU A 17 8.15 -2.66 17.05
C GLU A 17 6.83 -2.45 16.31
N CYS A 18 6.89 -1.86 15.09
CA CYS A 18 5.72 -1.74 14.22
C CYS A 18 5.18 -3.10 13.77
N PHE A 19 6.07 -4.08 13.53
CA PHE A 19 5.70 -5.45 13.22
C PHE A 19 4.87 -6.07 14.36
N HIS A 20 5.37 -6.00 15.60
CA HIS A 20 4.62 -6.50 16.76
C HIS A 20 3.27 -5.79 16.93
N ALA A 21 3.27 -4.46 16.80
CA ALA A 21 2.05 -3.68 16.89
C ALA A 21 0.99 -4.10 15.85
N ALA A 22 1.42 -4.40 14.61
CA ALA A 22 0.55 -4.88 13.54
C ALA A 22 -0.06 -6.25 13.86
N ILE A 23 0.77 -7.23 14.28
CA ILE A 23 0.32 -8.58 14.62
C ILE A 23 -0.68 -8.54 15.78
N GLN A 24 -0.37 -7.82 16.86
CA GLN A 24 -1.24 -7.70 18.04
C GLN A 24 -2.56 -6.99 17.72
N ALA A 25 -2.55 -6.06 16.76
CA ALA A 25 -3.75 -5.35 16.30
C ALA A 25 -4.63 -6.14 15.34
N GLY A 26 -4.26 -7.39 14.99
CA GLY A 26 -5.06 -8.29 14.17
C GLY A 26 -4.81 -8.17 12.67
N ALA A 27 -3.63 -7.75 12.24
CA ALA A 27 -3.21 -7.86 10.85
C ALA A 27 -3.19 -9.32 10.40
N ASP A 28 -3.64 -9.59 9.18
CA ASP A 28 -3.51 -10.92 8.53
C ASP A 28 -2.15 -11.07 7.87
N ALA A 29 -1.60 -9.96 7.40
CA ALA A 29 -0.28 -9.90 6.80
C ALA A 29 0.44 -8.59 7.16
N VAL A 30 1.76 -8.63 7.13
CA VAL A 30 2.61 -7.45 7.33
C VAL A 30 3.53 -7.26 6.14
N TYR A 31 3.71 -6.01 5.69
CA TYR A 31 4.70 -5.70 4.67
C TYR A 31 5.81 -4.81 5.22
N ALA A 32 7.04 -5.19 4.93
CA ALA A 32 8.23 -4.49 5.37
C ALA A 32 9.27 -4.33 4.25
N ALA A 33 10.35 -3.65 4.54
CA ALA A 33 11.53 -3.57 3.68
C ALA A 33 12.79 -3.92 4.48
N GLY A 34 13.74 -4.52 3.81
CA GLY A 34 15.10 -4.58 4.31
C GLY A 34 15.90 -3.33 3.95
N ALA A 35 17.18 -3.33 4.32
CA ALA A 35 18.09 -2.23 4.07
C ALA A 35 18.33 -1.92 2.57
N ARG A 36 17.97 -2.85 1.67
CA ARG A 36 18.18 -2.75 0.22
C ARG A 36 16.87 -2.90 -0.55
N PHE A 37 16.80 -2.34 -1.75
CA PHE A 37 15.75 -2.51 -2.76
C PHE A 37 14.35 -1.99 -2.40
N GLY A 38 14.17 -1.36 -1.23
CA GLY A 38 12.88 -0.84 -0.78
C GLY A 38 12.66 0.65 -1.09
N ALA A 39 11.42 1.05 -1.38
CA ALA A 39 11.03 2.43 -1.73
C ALA A 39 10.95 3.39 -0.53
N ARG A 40 11.55 3.08 0.61
CA ARG A 40 11.65 3.96 1.80
C ARG A 40 13.05 3.85 2.40
N ALA A 41 14.05 4.37 1.69
CA ALA A 41 15.46 4.27 2.06
C ALA A 41 15.80 4.92 3.43
N TYR A 42 14.96 5.83 3.91
CA TYR A 42 15.15 6.55 5.18
C TYR A 42 14.21 6.06 6.32
N ALA A 43 13.49 4.96 6.13
CA ALA A 43 12.89 4.22 7.24
C ALA A 43 13.98 3.45 7.98
N ASP A 44 13.71 3.02 9.23
CA ASP A 44 14.66 2.21 10.00
C ASP A 44 15.01 0.92 9.26
N ASN A 45 14.01 0.35 8.53
CA ASN A 45 14.11 -0.88 7.77
C ASN A 45 14.67 -2.06 8.59
N PHE A 46 14.49 -3.26 8.08
CA PHE A 46 14.95 -4.47 8.77
C PHE A 46 16.34 -4.87 8.28
N SER A 47 17.21 -5.28 9.20
CA SER A 47 18.39 -6.07 8.86
C SER A 47 17.99 -7.45 8.33
N GLN A 48 18.93 -8.15 7.71
CA GLN A 48 18.68 -9.51 7.19
C GLN A 48 18.23 -10.46 8.32
N ASP A 49 18.87 -10.40 9.47
CA ASP A 49 18.55 -11.25 10.62
C ASP A 49 17.17 -10.92 11.21
N GLU A 50 16.81 -9.64 11.26
CA GLU A 50 15.47 -9.22 11.68
C GLU A 50 14.39 -9.66 10.70
N LEU A 51 14.64 -9.63 9.38
CA LEU A 51 13.72 -10.17 8.38
C LEU A 51 13.48 -11.67 8.60
N LEU A 52 14.56 -12.47 8.75
CA LEU A 52 14.46 -13.90 9.01
C LEU A 52 13.68 -14.21 10.29
N ARG A 53 13.90 -13.40 11.33
CA ARG A 53 13.18 -13.54 12.60
C ARG A 53 11.71 -13.15 12.44
N ALA A 54 11.41 -12.03 11.77
CA ALA A 54 10.05 -11.54 11.57
C ALA A 54 9.19 -12.48 10.72
N ILE A 55 9.77 -13.11 9.67
CA ILE A 55 9.07 -14.12 8.86
C ILE A 55 8.65 -15.31 9.73
N ARG A 56 9.59 -15.89 10.50
CA ARG A 56 9.29 -17.02 11.39
C ARG A 56 8.26 -16.66 12.45
N GLU A 57 8.37 -15.48 13.03
CA GLU A 57 7.44 -15.01 14.06
C GLU A 57 6.05 -14.72 13.49
N ALA A 58 5.94 -14.15 12.27
CA ALA A 58 4.66 -14.00 11.59
C ALA A 58 3.97 -15.35 11.41
N HIS A 59 4.70 -16.38 10.96
CA HIS A 59 4.16 -17.73 10.77
C HIS A 59 3.74 -18.39 12.10
N LEU A 60 4.46 -18.15 13.20
CA LEU A 60 4.04 -18.61 14.54
C LEU A 60 2.68 -18.06 14.97
N HIS A 61 2.32 -16.88 14.46
CA HIS A 61 1.02 -16.23 14.69
C HIS A 61 0.00 -16.52 13.59
N ASP A 62 0.29 -17.42 12.65
CA ASP A 62 -0.54 -17.69 11.46
C ASP A 62 -0.78 -16.40 10.63
N ARG A 63 0.29 -15.62 10.42
CA ARG A 63 0.29 -14.38 9.64
C ARG A 63 1.31 -14.46 8.52
N ARG A 64 1.05 -13.72 7.43
CA ARG A 64 1.94 -13.63 6.26
C ARG A 64 2.90 -12.46 6.38
N PHE A 65 4.06 -12.60 5.77
CA PHE A 65 5.07 -11.55 5.71
C PHE A 65 5.47 -11.26 4.26
N TYR A 66 5.31 -10.00 3.81
CA TYR A 66 5.63 -9.58 2.45
C TYR A 66 6.80 -8.62 2.43
N LEU A 67 7.78 -8.89 1.58
CA LEU A 67 8.96 -8.04 1.42
C LEU A 67 8.78 -7.07 0.26
N THR A 68 9.07 -5.79 0.47
CA THR A 68 9.10 -4.82 -0.64
C THR A 68 10.47 -4.84 -1.33
N VAL A 69 10.47 -5.19 -2.61
CA VAL A 69 11.59 -5.03 -3.57
C VAL A 69 11.08 -4.12 -4.69
N ASN A 70 10.68 -2.92 -4.31
CA ASN A 70 9.87 -2.05 -5.16
C ASN A 70 10.58 -0.74 -5.55
N THR A 71 11.86 -0.85 -5.85
CA THR A 71 12.66 0.18 -6.55
C THR A 71 13.06 -0.33 -7.93
N LEU A 72 13.39 0.58 -8.85
CA LEU A 72 14.00 0.23 -10.13
C LEU A 72 15.47 -0.14 -9.89
N LEU A 73 15.93 -1.23 -10.49
CA LEU A 73 17.29 -1.72 -10.35
C LEU A 73 18.09 -1.57 -11.66
N LYS A 74 19.39 -1.37 -11.53
CA LYS A 74 20.36 -1.48 -12.62
C LYS A 74 20.89 -2.90 -12.70
N ASP A 75 21.49 -3.28 -13.83
CA ASP A 75 22.04 -4.63 -14.03
C ASP A 75 23.03 -5.04 -12.94
N GLU A 76 23.87 -4.09 -12.50
CA GLU A 76 24.85 -4.31 -11.43
C GLU A 76 24.18 -4.65 -10.08
N GLU A 77 22.99 -4.10 -9.83
CA GLU A 77 22.22 -4.33 -8.59
C GLU A 77 21.45 -5.62 -8.63
N LEU A 78 21.06 -6.10 -9.84
CA LEU A 78 20.39 -7.39 -10.02
C LEU A 78 21.30 -8.56 -9.64
N ALA A 79 22.61 -8.44 -9.82
CA ALA A 79 23.57 -9.48 -9.44
C ALA A 79 23.49 -9.82 -7.94
N ASP A 80 23.21 -8.84 -7.09
CA ASP A 80 23.12 -9.01 -5.62
C ASP A 80 21.74 -9.50 -5.16
N LEU A 81 20.74 -9.49 -6.04
CA LEU A 81 19.36 -9.78 -5.66
C LEU A 81 19.14 -11.23 -5.26
N TYR A 82 19.86 -12.17 -5.92
CA TYR A 82 19.77 -13.59 -5.59
C TYR A 82 20.24 -13.85 -4.15
N ASP A 83 21.44 -13.40 -3.80
CA ASP A 83 22.03 -13.62 -2.47
C ASP A 83 21.22 -12.93 -1.38
N TYR A 84 20.56 -11.82 -1.71
CA TYR A 84 19.67 -11.14 -0.78
C TYR A 84 18.37 -11.91 -0.54
N LEU A 85 17.74 -12.46 -1.58
CA LEU A 85 16.44 -13.13 -1.47
C LEU A 85 16.53 -14.61 -1.07
N ALA A 86 17.59 -15.33 -1.46
CA ALA A 86 17.68 -16.77 -1.24
C ALA A 86 17.53 -17.20 0.23
N PRO A 87 18.15 -16.54 1.23
CA PRO A 87 17.93 -16.90 2.65
C PRO A 87 16.49 -16.64 3.11
N LEU A 88 15.84 -15.58 2.60
CA LEU A 88 14.47 -15.22 2.95
C LEU A 88 13.47 -16.20 2.32
N TYR A 89 13.70 -16.58 1.07
CA TYR A 89 12.93 -17.63 0.38
C TYR A 89 13.02 -18.96 1.12
N ALA A 90 14.25 -19.39 1.48
CA ALA A 90 14.46 -20.60 2.28
C ALA A 90 13.80 -20.53 3.68
N CYS A 91 13.59 -19.33 4.22
CA CYS A 91 12.89 -19.10 5.48
C CYS A 91 11.37 -19.14 5.33
N GLY A 92 10.84 -19.20 4.11
CA GLY A 92 9.42 -19.24 3.81
C GLY A 92 8.79 -17.85 3.61
N LEU A 93 9.55 -16.87 3.10
CA LEU A 93 8.96 -15.56 2.72
C LEU A 93 7.74 -15.76 1.82
N ASP A 94 6.59 -15.23 2.22
CA ASP A 94 5.31 -15.49 1.52
C ASP A 94 5.21 -14.81 0.17
N ALA A 95 5.63 -13.54 0.06
CA ALA A 95 5.58 -12.80 -1.20
C ALA A 95 6.58 -11.66 -1.27
N VAL A 96 6.85 -11.21 -2.51
CA VAL A 96 7.63 -10.00 -2.80
C VAL A 96 6.78 -8.99 -3.54
N ILE A 97 6.80 -7.72 -3.10
CA ILE A 97 6.12 -6.61 -3.75
C ILE A 97 7.10 -5.92 -4.69
N VAL A 98 6.88 -6.02 -6.01
CA VAL A 98 7.84 -5.66 -7.06
C VAL A 98 7.31 -4.53 -7.94
N GLN A 99 8.21 -3.60 -8.33
CA GLN A 99 7.92 -2.54 -9.31
C GLN A 99 8.60 -2.79 -10.65
N ASP A 100 9.82 -3.30 -10.64
CA ASP A 100 10.69 -3.46 -11.80
C ASP A 100 10.34 -4.74 -12.57
N ILE A 101 10.09 -4.63 -13.88
CA ILE A 101 9.75 -5.78 -14.73
C ILE A 101 10.92 -6.78 -14.83
N GLY A 102 12.16 -6.29 -14.85
CA GLY A 102 13.36 -7.12 -14.85
C GLY A 102 13.50 -7.92 -13.55
N VAL A 103 13.27 -7.27 -12.41
CA VAL A 103 13.23 -7.90 -11.08
C VAL A 103 12.09 -8.92 -11.01
N PHE A 104 10.92 -8.59 -11.55
CA PHE A 104 9.77 -9.50 -11.61
C PHE A 104 10.11 -10.79 -12.36
N SER A 105 10.67 -10.66 -13.57
CA SER A 105 11.12 -11.79 -14.38
C SER A 105 12.23 -12.60 -13.69
N PHE A 106 13.20 -11.92 -13.07
CA PHE A 106 14.29 -12.54 -12.33
C PHE A 106 13.76 -13.40 -11.16
N ILE A 107 12.86 -12.86 -10.34
CA ILE A 107 12.32 -13.60 -9.19
C ILE A 107 11.51 -14.82 -9.65
N ARG A 108 10.67 -14.67 -10.68
CA ARG A 108 9.90 -15.79 -11.25
C ARG A 108 10.81 -16.93 -11.73
N GLN A 109 11.97 -16.59 -12.30
CA GLN A 109 12.92 -17.57 -12.81
C GLN A 109 13.68 -18.29 -11.71
N HIS A 110 14.09 -17.60 -10.64
CA HIS A 110 14.99 -18.13 -9.61
C HIS A 110 14.25 -18.60 -8.35
N PHE A 111 13.03 -18.11 -8.11
CA PHE A 111 12.22 -18.41 -6.92
C PHE A 111 10.76 -18.74 -7.34
N PRO A 112 10.53 -19.87 -8.03
CA PRO A 112 9.25 -20.14 -8.72
C PRO A 112 8.05 -20.30 -7.79
N GLU A 113 8.25 -20.61 -6.52
CA GLU A 113 7.17 -20.76 -5.53
C GLU A 113 6.92 -19.46 -4.72
N MET A 114 7.68 -18.39 -5.01
CA MET A 114 7.49 -17.09 -4.38
C MET A 114 6.32 -16.34 -5.02
N ASP A 115 5.32 -15.97 -4.25
CA ASP A 115 4.25 -15.12 -4.73
C ASP A 115 4.77 -13.73 -5.14
N LEU A 116 4.35 -13.27 -6.31
CA LEU A 116 4.72 -11.96 -6.85
C LEU A 116 3.53 -11.01 -6.79
N HIS A 117 3.69 -9.94 -6.02
CA HIS A 117 2.71 -8.86 -5.92
C HIS A 117 3.18 -7.66 -6.74
N ALA A 118 2.43 -7.31 -7.79
CA ALA A 118 2.75 -6.13 -8.61
C ALA A 118 2.46 -4.85 -7.83
N SER A 119 3.51 -4.07 -7.57
CA SER A 119 3.42 -2.83 -6.79
C SER A 119 2.53 -1.79 -7.46
N THR A 120 1.88 -0.94 -6.67
CA THR A 120 1.21 0.28 -7.16
C THR A 120 2.14 1.20 -7.96
N GLN A 121 3.45 1.07 -7.77
CA GLN A 121 4.47 1.83 -8.51
C GLN A 121 4.64 1.34 -9.96
N MET A 122 4.07 0.19 -10.34
CA MET A 122 3.95 -0.24 -11.75
C MET A 122 2.87 0.55 -12.50
N THR A 123 2.08 1.37 -11.81
CA THR A 123 1.07 2.27 -12.38
C THR A 123 0.02 1.51 -13.20
N LEU A 124 -0.51 0.43 -12.63
CA LEU A 124 -1.55 -0.36 -13.28
C LEU A 124 -2.89 0.38 -13.22
N THR A 125 -3.48 0.65 -14.39
CA THR A 125 -4.71 1.45 -14.51
C THR A 125 -5.84 0.77 -15.30
N ASN A 126 -5.64 -0.44 -15.80
CA ASN A 126 -6.65 -1.12 -16.63
C ASN A 126 -6.51 -2.64 -16.64
N SER A 127 -7.58 -3.32 -17.11
CA SER A 127 -7.63 -4.78 -17.17
C SER A 127 -6.63 -5.42 -18.12
N LEU A 128 -6.22 -4.75 -19.19
CA LEU A 128 -5.24 -5.32 -20.13
C LEU A 128 -3.87 -5.44 -19.49
N GLY A 129 -3.47 -4.40 -18.74
CA GLY A 129 -2.24 -4.45 -17.94
C GLY A 129 -2.31 -5.52 -16.83
N ALA A 130 -3.47 -5.69 -16.20
CA ALA A 130 -3.68 -6.73 -15.21
C ALA A 130 -3.55 -8.14 -15.81
N LYS A 131 -4.19 -8.39 -16.98
CA LYS A 131 -4.05 -9.66 -17.72
C LYS A 131 -2.61 -9.96 -18.15
N PHE A 132 -1.87 -8.93 -18.55
CA PHE A 132 -0.45 -9.10 -18.86
C PHE A 132 0.33 -9.58 -17.62
N LEU A 133 0.12 -8.94 -16.46
CA LEU A 133 0.79 -9.35 -15.23
C LEU A 133 0.35 -10.74 -14.75
N GLU A 134 -0.93 -11.11 -14.94
CA GLU A 134 -1.44 -12.46 -14.68
C GLU A 134 -0.70 -13.50 -15.52
N GLN A 135 -0.53 -13.24 -16.82
CA GLN A 135 0.23 -14.11 -17.73
C GLN A 135 1.71 -14.20 -17.36
N GLU A 136 2.27 -13.11 -16.85
CA GLU A 136 3.62 -13.08 -16.31
C GLU A 136 3.77 -13.74 -14.94
N GLY A 137 2.69 -14.24 -14.33
CA GLY A 137 2.72 -15.01 -13.09
C GLY A 137 2.59 -14.17 -11.82
N ALA A 138 2.00 -12.96 -11.90
CA ALA A 138 1.59 -12.25 -10.69
C ALA A 138 0.51 -13.03 -9.95
N ALA A 139 0.61 -13.13 -8.63
CA ALA A 139 -0.45 -13.63 -7.76
C ALA A 139 -1.42 -12.50 -7.37
N ARG A 140 -0.89 -11.28 -7.21
CA ARG A 140 -1.63 -10.11 -6.74
C ARG A 140 -1.20 -8.85 -7.46
N ILE A 141 -2.13 -7.92 -7.60
CA ILE A 141 -1.85 -6.58 -8.11
C ILE A 141 -2.27 -5.51 -7.11
N VAL A 142 -1.51 -4.40 -7.08
CA VAL A 142 -1.87 -3.18 -6.36
C VAL A 142 -2.15 -2.10 -7.40
N PRO A 143 -3.41 -1.89 -7.81
CA PRO A 143 -3.75 -0.89 -8.81
C PRO A 143 -3.33 0.53 -8.40
N SER A 144 -3.25 1.42 -9.37
CA SER A 144 -3.06 2.85 -9.11
C SER A 144 -4.15 3.38 -8.19
N ARG A 145 -3.77 4.26 -7.25
CA ARG A 145 -4.68 4.84 -6.25
C ARG A 145 -5.70 5.79 -6.85
N GLU A 146 -5.53 6.14 -8.12
CA GLU A 146 -6.38 7.02 -8.92
C GLU A 146 -7.59 6.30 -9.52
N LEU A 147 -7.69 4.97 -9.38
CA LEU A 147 -8.81 4.21 -9.90
C LEU A 147 -10.05 4.35 -9.02
N SER A 148 -11.20 4.44 -9.70
CA SER A 148 -12.52 4.35 -9.07
C SER A 148 -12.89 2.89 -8.75
N LEU A 149 -13.86 2.70 -7.86
CA LEU A 149 -14.41 1.36 -7.56
C LEU A 149 -14.92 0.62 -8.81
N ASN A 150 -15.49 1.35 -9.78
CA ASN A 150 -15.99 0.74 -11.01
C ASN A 150 -14.86 0.20 -11.88
N GLU A 151 -13.72 0.91 -11.96
CA GLU A 151 -12.55 0.44 -12.68
C GLU A 151 -11.92 -0.77 -11.99
N ILE A 152 -11.88 -0.77 -10.65
CA ILE A 152 -11.40 -1.92 -9.85
C ILE A 152 -12.30 -3.15 -10.06
N ARG A 153 -13.64 -2.98 -9.99
CA ARG A 153 -14.60 -4.07 -10.30
C ARG A 153 -14.36 -4.66 -11.68
N LYS A 154 -14.07 -3.81 -12.67
CA LYS A 154 -13.79 -4.30 -14.02
C LYS A 154 -12.50 -5.13 -14.06
N ILE A 155 -11.45 -4.72 -13.38
CA ILE A 155 -10.22 -5.51 -13.28
C ILE A 155 -10.51 -6.86 -12.61
N HIS A 156 -11.24 -6.86 -11.49
CA HIS A 156 -11.64 -8.08 -10.78
C HIS A 156 -12.45 -9.05 -11.66
N GLN A 157 -13.37 -8.52 -12.49
CA GLN A 157 -14.16 -9.34 -13.41
C GLN A 157 -13.36 -9.91 -14.58
N ASP A 158 -12.31 -9.23 -14.98
CA ASP A 158 -11.52 -9.55 -16.17
C ASP A 158 -10.29 -10.44 -15.87
N THR A 159 -9.94 -10.67 -14.60
CA THR A 159 -8.74 -11.43 -14.16
C THR A 159 -9.06 -12.33 -12.96
N ASN A 160 -8.19 -13.29 -12.67
CA ASN A 160 -8.24 -14.11 -11.45
C ASN A 160 -7.22 -13.64 -10.39
N LEU A 161 -6.62 -12.48 -10.57
CA LEU A 161 -5.64 -11.91 -9.65
C LEU A 161 -6.30 -11.46 -8.35
N GLU A 162 -5.61 -11.64 -7.23
CA GLU A 162 -5.96 -10.93 -6.01
C GLU A 162 -5.74 -9.42 -6.19
N ILE A 163 -6.68 -8.63 -5.68
CA ILE A 163 -6.61 -7.16 -5.74
C ILE A 163 -6.33 -6.60 -4.35
N GLU A 164 -5.23 -5.86 -4.24
CA GLU A 164 -4.84 -5.15 -3.03
C GLU A 164 -5.01 -3.64 -3.24
N CYS A 165 -5.71 -2.97 -2.35
CA CYS A 165 -5.93 -1.52 -2.45
C CYS A 165 -5.55 -0.79 -1.17
N PHE A 166 -5.01 0.44 -1.31
CA PHE A 166 -4.75 1.29 -0.15
C PHE A 166 -6.05 1.84 0.42
N VAL A 167 -6.28 1.62 1.71
CA VAL A 167 -7.51 2.03 2.40
C VAL A 167 -7.29 3.16 3.40
N HIS A 168 -6.04 3.36 3.87
CA HIS A 168 -5.71 4.38 4.87
C HIS A 168 -4.32 4.95 4.69
N GLY A 169 -4.15 6.24 5.03
CA GLY A 169 -2.87 6.94 5.11
C GLY A 169 -2.58 7.85 3.91
N ALA A 170 -1.32 8.17 3.71
CA ALA A 170 -0.89 9.22 2.78
C ALA A 170 -1.14 8.87 1.30
N LEU A 171 -1.69 9.83 0.55
CA LEU A 171 -1.71 9.80 -0.91
C LEU A 171 -0.49 10.50 -1.51
N CYS A 172 -0.04 10.00 -2.65
CA CYS A 172 0.95 10.66 -3.48
C CYS A 172 0.27 11.70 -4.37
N TYR A 173 0.92 12.87 -4.58
CA TYR A 173 0.39 13.89 -5.49
C TYR A 173 0.39 13.44 -6.96
N CYS A 174 1.37 12.62 -7.33
CA CYS A 174 1.51 12.01 -8.65
C CYS A 174 1.20 10.52 -8.58
N TYR A 175 0.97 9.88 -9.72
CA TYR A 175 0.99 8.43 -9.80
C TYR A 175 2.21 7.87 -9.09
N SER A 176 2.00 6.86 -8.25
CA SER A 176 3.06 6.29 -7.42
C SER A 176 4.18 5.73 -8.29
N GLY A 177 5.44 6.08 -7.96
CA GLY A 177 6.61 5.68 -8.74
C GLY A 177 6.94 6.54 -9.97
N GLN A 178 6.06 7.48 -10.38
CA GLN A 178 6.23 8.29 -11.60
C GLN A 178 6.70 9.73 -11.33
N CYS A 179 6.86 10.12 -10.07
CA CYS A 179 7.20 11.49 -9.70
C CYS A 179 8.71 11.75 -9.74
N LEU A 180 9.12 12.74 -10.51
CA LEU A 180 10.51 13.19 -10.58
C LEU A 180 10.79 14.47 -9.76
N LEU A 181 9.78 15.06 -9.10
CA LEU A 181 9.89 16.37 -8.45
C LEU A 181 11.04 16.40 -7.41
N SER A 182 11.15 15.37 -6.58
CA SER A 182 12.23 15.28 -5.57
C SER A 182 13.61 15.10 -6.18
N SER A 183 13.71 14.41 -7.31
CA SER A 183 14.98 14.27 -8.05
C SER A 183 15.43 15.59 -8.67
N MET A 184 14.50 16.33 -9.27
CA MET A 184 14.78 17.58 -9.96
C MET A 184 15.16 18.72 -9.01
N ILE A 185 14.49 18.82 -7.86
CA ILE A 185 14.74 19.89 -6.89
C ILE A 185 15.99 19.61 -6.02
N GLY A 186 16.19 18.36 -5.59
CA GLY A 186 17.17 18.04 -4.56
C GLY A 186 18.04 16.81 -4.83
N GLY A 187 18.03 16.25 -6.05
CA GLY A 187 18.83 15.08 -6.42
C GLY A 187 18.40 13.77 -5.71
N ARG A 188 17.26 13.77 -5.00
CA ARG A 188 16.75 12.63 -4.22
C ARG A 188 15.67 11.89 -5.00
N SER A 189 16.02 10.74 -5.59
CA SER A 189 15.08 9.99 -6.42
C SER A 189 13.96 9.33 -5.60
N GLY A 190 12.73 9.73 -5.86
CA GLY A 190 11.54 9.08 -5.30
C GLY A 190 11.37 7.63 -5.77
N ASN A 191 11.78 7.34 -7.00
CA ASN A 191 11.72 5.99 -7.60
C ASN A 191 12.78 5.04 -6.98
N ARG A 192 13.76 5.60 -6.29
CA ARG A 192 14.81 4.89 -5.57
C ARG A 192 14.63 4.96 -4.04
N GLY A 193 13.43 5.27 -3.58
CA GLY A 193 13.09 5.31 -2.16
C GLY A 193 13.55 6.56 -1.39
N GLN A 194 14.10 7.56 -2.07
CA GLN A 194 14.72 8.74 -1.44
C GLN A 194 13.86 10.01 -1.48
N CYS A 195 12.55 9.89 -1.74
CA CYS A 195 11.66 11.04 -1.87
C CYS A 195 11.73 11.97 -0.66
N ALA A 196 12.09 13.25 -0.89
CA ALA A 196 12.10 14.29 0.13
C ALA A 196 10.72 14.90 0.41
N GLN A 197 9.67 14.39 -0.25
CA GLN A 197 8.30 14.89 -0.14
C GLN A 197 8.15 16.39 -0.45
N PRO A 198 8.71 16.93 -1.55
CA PRO A 198 8.58 18.35 -1.86
C PRO A 198 7.11 18.80 -2.03
N CYS A 199 6.21 17.89 -2.45
CA CYS A 199 4.78 18.17 -2.51
C CYS A 199 4.14 18.48 -1.13
N ARG A 200 4.84 18.26 -0.03
CA ARG A 200 4.37 18.56 1.35
C ARG A 200 4.91 19.88 1.87
N LEU A 201 5.66 20.61 1.08
CA LEU A 201 6.18 21.94 1.43
C LEU A 201 5.16 23.04 1.05
N PRO A 202 5.19 24.19 1.76
CA PRO A 202 4.41 25.33 1.36
C PRO A 202 5.00 25.99 0.10
N TYR A 203 4.12 26.40 -0.80
CA TYR A 203 4.47 27.12 -2.02
C TYR A 203 3.74 28.48 -2.07
N THR A 204 4.36 29.47 -2.71
CA THR A 204 3.73 30.78 -2.89
C THR A 204 3.18 30.88 -4.30
N ALA A 205 1.87 31.16 -4.42
CA ALA A 205 1.21 31.50 -5.66
C ALA A 205 0.28 32.68 -5.42
N ASP A 206 0.25 33.64 -6.34
CA ASP A 206 -0.56 34.88 -6.25
C ASP A 206 -0.37 35.63 -4.91
N GLY A 207 0.86 35.67 -4.42
CA GLY A 207 1.22 36.33 -3.15
C GLY A 207 0.76 35.61 -1.88
N LYS A 208 0.17 34.41 -1.99
CA LYS A 208 -0.29 33.59 -0.85
C LYS A 208 0.55 32.34 -0.72
N GLN A 209 1.01 32.07 0.49
CA GLN A 209 1.74 30.83 0.81
C GLN A 209 0.77 29.78 1.36
N LYS A 210 0.72 28.61 0.70
CA LYS A 210 -0.12 27.47 1.09
C LYS A 210 0.52 26.13 0.67
N TYR A 211 -0.02 25.03 1.20
CA TYR A 211 0.39 23.66 0.85
C TYR A 211 -0.33 23.14 -0.41
N TYR A 212 -0.19 23.86 -1.53
CA TYR A 212 -0.95 23.61 -2.77
C TYR A 212 -0.86 22.19 -3.33
N LEU A 213 0.23 21.46 -3.07
CA LEU A 213 0.46 20.13 -3.57
C LEU A 213 0.26 19.03 -2.51
N SER A 214 -0.04 19.40 -1.26
CA SER A 214 -0.22 18.45 -0.17
C SER A 214 -1.65 17.89 -0.17
N LEU A 215 -1.80 16.63 -0.57
CA LEU A 215 -3.07 15.92 -0.49
C LEU A 215 -3.41 15.59 0.97
N LYS A 216 -4.71 15.57 1.30
CA LYS A 216 -5.23 14.97 2.52
C LYS A 216 -4.97 13.47 2.52
N ASP A 217 -4.97 12.88 3.69
CA ASP A 217 -4.79 11.43 3.84
C ASP A 217 -6.09 10.70 3.46
N ILE A 218 -5.97 9.49 2.91
CA ILE A 218 -7.11 8.63 2.63
C ILE A 218 -7.58 7.95 3.91
N CYS A 219 -8.90 7.91 4.10
CA CYS A 219 -9.57 7.07 5.08
C CYS A 219 -10.86 6.54 4.45
N THR A 220 -10.95 5.23 4.29
CA THR A 220 -12.09 4.58 3.62
C THR A 220 -12.90 3.72 4.56
N LEU A 221 -12.85 3.97 5.87
CA LEU A 221 -13.50 3.13 6.87
C LEU A 221 -15.01 2.96 6.58
N GLU A 222 -15.67 4.02 6.15
CA GLU A 222 -17.09 3.99 5.78
C GLU A 222 -17.38 3.26 4.46
N LEU A 223 -16.37 3.09 3.61
CA LEU A 223 -16.47 2.42 2.31
C LEU A 223 -16.13 0.92 2.37
N ILE A 224 -15.86 0.36 3.54
CA ILE A 224 -15.53 -1.06 3.67
C ILE A 224 -16.51 -1.97 2.93
N PRO A 225 -17.84 -1.80 3.02
CA PRO A 225 -18.78 -2.59 2.24
C PRO A 225 -18.55 -2.47 0.73
N ASP A 226 -18.38 -1.24 0.24
CA ASP A 226 -18.21 -0.97 -1.20
C ASP A 226 -16.89 -1.52 -1.74
N LEU A 227 -15.82 -1.46 -0.95
CA LEU A 227 -14.51 -2.02 -1.29
C LEU A 227 -14.58 -3.55 -1.39
N ILE A 228 -15.20 -4.21 -0.41
CA ILE A 228 -15.37 -5.67 -0.39
C ILE A 228 -16.23 -6.12 -1.58
N GLU A 229 -17.35 -5.45 -1.83
CA GLU A 229 -18.24 -5.75 -2.95
C GLU A 229 -17.64 -5.39 -4.32
N ALA A 230 -16.59 -4.56 -4.36
CA ALA A 230 -15.83 -4.31 -5.57
C ALA A 230 -14.85 -5.44 -5.92
N GLY A 231 -14.68 -6.43 -5.05
CA GLY A 231 -13.79 -7.57 -5.25
C GLY A 231 -12.35 -7.27 -4.81
N ILE A 232 -12.15 -6.41 -3.83
CA ILE A 232 -10.83 -6.15 -3.23
C ILE A 232 -10.58 -7.21 -2.16
N ASP A 233 -9.46 -7.93 -2.26
CA ASP A 233 -9.08 -9.05 -1.40
C ASP A 233 -8.23 -8.60 -0.22
N SER A 234 -7.41 -7.55 -0.40
CA SER A 234 -6.46 -7.07 0.61
C SER A 234 -6.56 -5.55 0.82
N PHE A 235 -6.72 -5.16 2.07
CA PHE A 235 -6.80 -3.78 2.54
C PHE A 235 -5.45 -3.31 3.08
N LYS A 236 -4.73 -2.55 2.27
CA LYS A 236 -3.39 -2.07 2.60
C LYS A 236 -3.42 -0.74 3.33
N ILE A 237 -2.75 -0.70 4.46
CA ILE A 237 -2.53 0.52 5.23
C ILE A 237 -1.18 1.13 4.84
N GLU A 238 -1.15 2.40 4.41
CA GLU A 238 0.10 3.14 4.18
C GLU A 238 0.67 3.62 5.53
N GLY A 239 1.97 3.42 5.78
CA GLY A 239 2.52 3.87 7.05
C GLY A 239 3.88 3.31 7.47
N ARG A 240 4.74 2.81 6.57
CA ARG A 240 6.07 2.28 6.95
C ARG A 240 6.99 3.27 7.70
N MET A 241 6.71 4.57 7.61
CA MET A 241 7.43 5.61 8.36
C MET A 241 6.62 6.13 9.57
N LYS A 242 5.62 5.37 10.01
CA LYS A 242 4.77 5.73 11.15
C LYS A 242 5.19 4.97 12.41
N LYS A 243 4.75 5.51 13.55
CA LYS A 243 5.01 4.93 14.87
C LYS A 243 4.12 3.71 15.13
N PRO A 244 4.50 2.83 16.08
CA PRO A 244 3.72 1.64 16.45
C PRO A 244 2.27 1.94 16.84
N GLU A 245 2.02 3.07 17.52
CA GLU A 245 0.67 3.47 17.94
C GLU A 245 -0.26 3.72 16.75
N TYR A 246 0.26 4.33 15.67
CA TYR A 246 -0.49 4.49 14.43
C TYR A 246 -0.78 3.14 13.78
N VAL A 247 0.22 2.28 13.69
CA VAL A 247 0.06 0.95 13.08
C VAL A 247 -0.99 0.14 13.83
N ALA A 248 -0.90 0.07 15.16
CA ALA A 248 -1.86 -0.65 15.99
C ALA A 248 -3.27 -0.06 15.87
N GLY A 249 -3.41 1.24 16.04
CA GLY A 249 -4.72 1.90 16.05
C GLY A 249 -5.45 1.79 14.70
N VAL A 250 -4.75 2.04 13.58
CA VAL A 250 -5.37 1.92 12.26
C VAL A 250 -5.71 0.47 11.94
N THR A 251 -4.78 -0.47 12.19
CA THR A 251 -4.99 -1.89 11.90
C THR A 251 -6.18 -2.46 12.68
N SER A 252 -6.26 -2.21 14.00
CA SER A 252 -7.36 -2.69 14.83
C SER A 252 -8.70 -2.11 14.41
N MET A 253 -8.71 -0.86 13.94
CA MET A 253 -9.93 -0.22 13.47
C MET A 253 -10.45 -0.84 12.18
N TYR A 254 -9.58 -1.06 11.18
CA TYR A 254 -9.99 -1.76 9.95
C TYR A 254 -10.38 -3.20 10.23
N ARG A 255 -9.68 -3.92 11.11
CA ARG A 255 -10.07 -5.27 11.54
C ARG A 255 -11.47 -5.29 12.15
N LYS A 256 -11.74 -4.39 13.10
CA LYS A 256 -13.06 -4.24 13.75
C LYS A 256 -14.18 -4.09 12.73
N TYR A 257 -14.03 -3.19 11.76
CA TYR A 257 -15.10 -2.87 10.82
C TYR A 257 -15.21 -3.87 9.66
N VAL A 258 -14.14 -4.50 9.23
CA VAL A 258 -14.19 -5.63 8.30
C VAL A 258 -14.93 -6.79 8.95
N ASP A 259 -14.62 -7.15 10.19
CA ASP A 259 -15.31 -8.20 10.92
C ASP A 259 -16.77 -7.89 11.18
N LEU A 260 -17.09 -6.61 11.46
CA LEU A 260 -18.46 -6.15 11.62
C LEU A 260 -19.27 -6.38 10.34
N TYR A 261 -18.72 -5.96 9.19
CA TYR A 261 -19.37 -6.14 7.90
C TYR A 261 -19.52 -7.62 7.51
N LEU A 262 -18.48 -8.42 7.66
CA LEU A 262 -18.52 -9.84 7.31
C LEU A 262 -19.53 -10.62 8.17
N ARG A 263 -19.73 -10.23 9.44
CA ARG A 263 -20.71 -10.87 10.33
C ARG A 263 -22.15 -10.40 10.11
N ASN A 264 -22.35 -9.11 9.90
CA ASN A 264 -23.69 -8.51 9.99
C ASN A 264 -24.23 -8.02 8.63
N GLY A 265 -23.38 -7.96 7.60
CA GLY A 265 -23.77 -7.46 6.28
C GLY A 265 -23.91 -5.93 6.22
N ARG A 266 -24.28 -5.43 5.04
CA ARG A 266 -24.36 -3.99 4.72
C ARG A 266 -25.42 -3.26 5.55
N ASP A 267 -26.58 -3.87 5.76
CA ASP A 267 -27.72 -3.23 6.43
C ASP A 267 -27.45 -2.89 7.91
N HIS A 268 -26.50 -3.56 8.52
CA HIS A 268 -26.09 -3.36 9.91
C HIS A 268 -24.68 -2.78 10.05
N PHE A 269 -24.14 -2.23 8.96
CA PHE A 269 -22.82 -1.61 8.96
C PHE A 269 -22.93 -0.10 9.20
N SER A 270 -22.31 0.37 10.26
CA SER A 270 -22.14 1.80 10.52
C SER A 270 -20.86 2.07 11.30
N VAL A 271 -20.19 3.16 10.98
CA VAL A 271 -18.98 3.63 11.68
C VAL A 271 -19.39 4.64 12.75
N SER A 272 -18.94 4.44 14.00
CA SER A 272 -19.22 5.38 15.08
C SER A 272 -18.39 6.66 14.94
N ASP A 273 -18.96 7.79 15.40
CA ASP A 273 -18.24 9.07 15.39
C ASP A 273 -16.98 9.00 16.26
N GLN A 274 -17.05 8.33 17.42
CA GLN A 274 -15.91 8.13 18.30
C GLN A 274 -14.75 7.41 17.62
N ASP A 275 -15.01 6.35 16.85
CA ASP A 275 -13.96 5.62 16.13
C ASP A 275 -13.37 6.45 14.97
N ARG A 276 -14.21 7.28 14.34
CA ARG A 276 -13.76 8.22 13.31
C ARG A 276 -12.83 9.28 13.91
N GLU A 277 -13.21 9.88 15.04
CA GLU A 277 -12.39 10.85 15.75
C GLU A 277 -11.07 10.23 16.22
N MET A 278 -11.10 9.01 16.78
CA MET A 278 -9.90 8.29 17.19
C MET A 278 -8.90 8.11 16.03
N LEU A 279 -9.38 7.74 14.83
CA LEU A 279 -8.49 7.62 13.66
C LEU A 279 -7.90 8.97 13.24
N MET A 280 -8.67 10.04 13.34
CA MET A 280 -8.19 11.39 13.04
C MET A 280 -7.13 11.87 14.02
N ASP A 281 -7.27 11.53 15.31
CA ASP A 281 -6.32 11.88 16.37
C ASP A 281 -5.01 11.12 16.28
N LEU A 282 -5.03 9.89 15.77
CA LEU A 282 -3.80 9.11 15.59
C LEU A 282 -2.83 9.77 14.61
N TYR A 283 -3.31 10.27 13.50
CA TYR A 283 -2.57 11.07 12.54
C TYR A 283 -3.44 11.52 11.36
N ASN A 284 -3.43 12.81 11.05
CA ASN A 284 -4.00 13.32 9.81
C ASN A 284 -3.24 14.56 9.30
N ARG A 285 -3.45 14.91 8.02
CA ARG A 285 -2.89 16.10 7.37
C ARG A 285 -4.03 17.03 6.97
N GLY A 286 -4.66 17.67 7.96
CA GLY A 286 -5.73 18.63 7.70
C GLY A 286 -7.04 17.98 7.25
N ASN A 287 -7.43 16.85 7.87
CA ASN A 287 -8.60 16.03 7.57
C ASN A 287 -8.31 14.89 6.56
N SER A 288 -9.27 13.97 6.39
CA SER A 288 -9.19 12.83 5.48
C SER A 288 -10.24 12.91 4.37
N HIS A 289 -10.08 12.05 3.35
CA HIS A 289 -11.08 11.85 2.29
C HIS A 289 -11.04 10.39 1.78
N THR A 290 -12.01 10.02 0.96
CA THR A 290 -12.15 8.65 0.44
C THR A 290 -11.25 8.31 -0.75
N GLY A 291 -10.24 9.11 -1.04
CA GLY A 291 -9.42 8.95 -2.24
C GLY A 291 -10.22 9.16 -3.53
N TYR A 292 -9.89 8.39 -4.55
CA TYR A 292 -10.56 8.45 -5.86
C TYR A 292 -11.65 7.39 -6.04
N TYR A 293 -11.95 6.60 -5.02
CA TYR A 293 -12.87 5.47 -5.12
C TYR A 293 -14.28 5.85 -5.58
N LEU A 294 -14.79 7.00 -5.13
CA LEU A 294 -16.13 7.50 -5.48
C LEU A 294 -16.13 8.60 -6.52
N ARG A 295 -14.97 9.17 -6.88
CA ARG A 295 -14.85 10.32 -7.77
C ARG A 295 -13.80 10.07 -8.84
N GLN A 296 -14.17 10.26 -10.09
CA GLN A 296 -13.20 10.30 -11.18
C GLN A 296 -12.64 11.73 -11.34
N ASN A 297 -11.35 11.84 -11.64
CA ASN A 297 -10.76 13.09 -12.10
C ASN A 297 -11.22 13.38 -13.53
N GLY A 298 -11.77 14.57 -13.77
CA GLY A 298 -12.21 14.99 -15.09
C GLY A 298 -12.55 16.48 -15.14
N ARG A 299 -12.66 17.04 -16.36
CA ARG A 299 -12.95 18.45 -16.62
C ARG A 299 -14.28 18.93 -16.02
N ASP A 300 -15.22 18.04 -15.80
CA ASP A 300 -16.59 18.36 -15.39
C ASP A 300 -16.83 18.24 -13.88
N LYS A 301 -15.77 18.12 -13.09
CA LYS A 301 -15.85 18.11 -11.63
C LYS A 301 -15.14 19.31 -11.04
N PRO A 302 -15.63 19.85 -9.91
CA PRO A 302 -15.01 21.01 -9.29
C PRO A 302 -13.51 20.74 -9.16
N THR A 303 -12.77 21.59 -9.87
CA THR A 303 -11.31 21.56 -9.91
C THR A 303 -10.78 21.33 -8.51
N GLY A 304 -9.89 20.41 -8.40
CA GLY A 304 -9.05 19.96 -7.30
C GLY A 304 -9.01 20.62 -5.92
N ARG A 305 -9.83 21.64 -5.66
CA ARG A 305 -9.98 22.24 -4.34
C ARG A 305 -10.80 21.39 -3.37
N GLU A 306 -11.66 20.49 -3.89
CA GLU A 306 -12.43 19.55 -3.06
C GLU A 306 -11.87 18.13 -3.11
N ALA A 307 -11.18 17.72 -4.17
CA ALA A 307 -10.56 16.40 -4.29
C ALA A 307 -9.12 16.38 -3.73
N SER A 308 -8.40 17.48 -3.82
CA SER A 308 -7.16 17.76 -3.14
C SER A 308 -7.46 18.80 -2.07
N ALA A 309 -8.01 18.41 -0.95
CA ALA A 309 -8.05 19.34 0.14
C ALA A 309 -6.62 19.49 0.65
N VAL A 310 -6.05 20.57 0.26
CA VAL A 310 -4.81 21.11 0.81
C VAL A 310 -5.04 21.28 2.30
N ALA A 311 -4.17 20.75 3.11
CA ALA A 311 -4.12 21.12 4.51
C ALA A 311 -3.89 22.63 4.58
N ASP A 312 -4.81 23.37 5.18
CA ASP A 312 -4.64 24.79 5.49
C ASP A 312 -3.53 24.99 6.49
#